data_6a233fab18c4d30a574d4b38004f7761
#
_entry.id   6a233fab18c4d30a574d4b38004f7761
#
_cell.length_a   1.000
_cell.length_b   1.000
_cell.length_c   1.000
_cell.angle_alpha   90.00
_cell.angle_beta   90.00
_cell.angle_gamma   90.00
#
_symmetry.space_group_name_H-M   'P 1'
#
loop_
_entity.id
_entity.type
_entity.pdbx_description
1 polymer ?
#
loop_
_entity_poly.entity_id
_entity_poly.type
_entity_poly.pdbx_seq_one_letter_code
_entity_poly.pdbx_strand_id
1 'polypeptide(L)'
;MFGLSHLFYPWGILLQLLALVHFVKRRPETYWLWIILIGGPIGAGAYLLVEVAPDARLLGGIFQGFGRRSRIQKLEMEILDNPSAGNYEELGELNLEEKRYAQAREAFAKAIEAYGARKGNASATDTLHTYYGRAKSALGLGDYVSAIPDLERAACADVKFDYYRAAGLLGDAYARTGEMEKAARWFAPATQYSTTPETLYNYAWFLKSQGRTDEAREWVNRLMAKKRTLPGYMQRVERPWFRKGKTLKKELEVKK
;
A
#
# COMPACT_ATOMS: atom_id res chain seq x y z
N MET A 1 19.23 48.93 4.83
CA MET A 1 18.06 48.10 5.23
C MET A 1 17.22 47.74 3.99
N PHE A 2 17.82 47.04 3.05
CA PHE A 2 17.12 46.57 1.84
C PHE A 2 17.37 45.06 1.75
N GLY A 3 16.37 44.26 1.97
CA GLY A 3 16.69 42.86 1.70
C GLY A 3 15.61 41.81 1.96
N LEU A 4 14.65 42.04 2.85
CA LEU A 4 13.64 41.00 3.17
C LEU A 4 12.31 41.15 2.39
N SER A 5 11.98 42.39 1.97
CA SER A 5 10.72 42.66 1.26
C SER A 5 10.68 42.11 -0.17
N HIS A 6 11.80 42.07 -0.88
CA HIS A 6 11.88 41.55 -2.26
C HIS A 6 11.87 40.02 -2.35
N LEU A 7 12.30 39.31 -1.29
CA LEU A 7 12.28 37.85 -1.27
C LEU A 7 10.86 37.29 -1.04
N PHE A 8 10.03 38.08 -0.35
CA PHE A 8 8.67 37.67 -0.02
C PHE A 8 7.60 38.05 -1.05
N TYR A 9 7.89 38.98 -1.97
CA TYR A 9 6.86 39.60 -2.79
C TYR A 9 6.14 38.62 -3.77
N PRO A 10 6.79 37.79 -4.61
CA PRO A 10 6.06 36.88 -5.47
C PRO A 10 5.54 35.65 -4.69
N TRP A 11 6.34 35.09 -3.77
CA TRP A 11 6.00 33.89 -3.02
C TRP A 11 4.94 34.14 -1.95
N GLY A 12 4.95 35.29 -1.32
CA GLY A 12 3.95 35.68 -0.32
C GLY A 12 2.55 35.83 -0.90
N ILE A 13 2.43 36.41 -2.09
CA ILE A 13 1.14 36.54 -2.82
C ILE A 13 0.65 35.16 -3.23
N LEU A 14 1.53 34.30 -3.73
CA LEU A 14 1.20 32.92 -4.11
C LEU A 14 0.69 32.11 -2.91
N LEU A 15 1.33 32.22 -1.76
CA LEU A 15 0.93 31.60 -0.49
C LEU A 15 -0.45 32.08 -0.05
N GLN A 16 -0.71 33.40 -0.14
CA GLN A 16 -1.97 34.02 0.25
C GLN A 16 -3.11 33.60 -0.69
N LEU A 17 -2.88 33.53 -1.99
CA LEU A 17 -3.84 33.02 -2.96
C LEU A 17 -4.17 31.52 -2.70
N LEU A 18 -3.17 30.74 -2.39
CA LEU A 18 -3.34 29.32 -2.07
C LEU A 18 -4.17 29.10 -0.80
N ALA A 19 -3.92 29.93 0.23
CA ALA A 19 -4.70 29.96 1.46
C ALA A 19 -6.15 30.35 1.19
N LEU A 20 -6.41 31.37 0.37
CA LEU A 20 -7.75 31.81 -0.01
C LEU A 20 -8.52 30.75 -0.80
N VAL A 21 -7.88 30.10 -1.78
CA VAL A 21 -8.48 29.00 -2.55
C VAL A 21 -8.86 27.84 -1.63
N HIS A 22 -7.98 27.51 -0.69
CA HIS A 22 -8.27 26.46 0.30
C HIS A 22 -9.41 26.85 1.22
N PHE A 23 -9.43 28.09 1.72
CA PHE A 23 -10.51 28.65 2.54
C PHE A 23 -11.88 28.56 1.85
N VAL A 24 -11.98 28.98 0.58
CA VAL A 24 -13.24 28.92 -0.21
C VAL A 24 -13.72 27.48 -0.40
N LYS A 25 -12.81 26.54 -0.62
CA LYS A 25 -13.17 25.11 -0.82
C LYS A 25 -13.64 24.42 0.45
N ARG A 26 -13.07 24.78 1.60
CA ARG A 26 -13.29 24.06 2.85
C ARG A 26 -14.25 24.74 3.79
N ARG A 27 -14.48 26.03 3.58
CA ARG A 27 -15.34 26.90 4.41
C ARG A 27 -15.07 26.71 5.92
N PRO A 28 -13.83 26.91 6.40
CA PRO A 28 -13.55 26.93 7.83
C PRO A 28 -14.18 28.16 8.47
N GLU A 29 -13.99 28.35 9.78
CA GLU A 29 -14.55 29.49 10.50
C GLU A 29 -14.11 30.84 9.91
N THR A 30 -15.04 31.77 9.84
CA THR A 30 -14.90 33.04 9.09
C THR A 30 -13.77 33.95 9.60
N TYR A 31 -13.33 33.79 10.85
CA TYR A 31 -12.21 34.57 11.39
C TYR A 31 -10.89 34.32 10.65
N TRP A 32 -10.70 33.13 10.07
CA TRP A 32 -9.51 32.81 9.27
C TRP A 32 -9.38 33.67 8.02
N LEU A 33 -10.52 34.12 7.44
CA LEU A 33 -10.50 35.03 6.31
C LEU A 33 -9.82 36.36 6.67
N TRP A 34 -10.15 36.90 7.85
CA TRP A 34 -9.55 38.13 8.34
C TRP A 34 -8.06 37.97 8.64
N ILE A 35 -7.66 36.83 9.20
CA ILE A 35 -6.24 36.53 9.47
C ILE A 35 -5.44 36.44 8.17
N ILE A 36 -5.99 35.83 7.11
CA ILE A 36 -5.34 35.75 5.80
C ILE A 36 -5.25 37.12 5.12
N LEU A 37 -6.31 37.94 5.20
CA LEU A 37 -6.35 39.25 4.54
C LEU A 37 -5.50 40.30 5.25
N ILE A 38 -5.65 40.43 6.59
CA ILE A 38 -4.96 41.44 7.38
C ILE A 38 -3.51 41.00 7.67
N GLY A 39 -3.30 39.73 7.97
CA GLY A 39 -1.99 39.15 8.28
C GLY A 39 -1.10 38.91 7.05
N GLY A 40 -1.65 39.10 5.85
CA GLY A 40 -0.90 38.93 4.60
C GLY A 40 -0.25 37.54 4.47
N PRO A 41 1.01 37.45 3.98
CA PRO A 41 1.71 36.18 3.85
C PRO A 41 1.93 35.44 5.17
N ILE A 42 2.09 36.18 6.29
CA ILE A 42 2.27 35.58 7.62
C ILE A 42 0.95 34.97 8.10
N GLY A 43 -0.16 35.69 7.93
CA GLY A 43 -1.52 35.18 8.26
C GLY A 43 -1.90 33.98 7.38
N ALA A 44 -1.55 34.00 6.09
CA ALA A 44 -1.73 32.86 5.20
C ALA A 44 -0.89 31.66 5.62
N GLY A 45 0.35 31.88 6.06
CA GLY A 45 1.23 30.85 6.63
C GLY A 45 0.67 30.24 7.91
N ALA A 46 0.18 31.07 8.84
CA ALA A 46 -0.45 30.63 10.08
C ALA A 46 -1.71 29.80 9.79
N TYR A 47 -2.56 30.27 8.89
CA TYR A 47 -3.75 29.51 8.43
C TYR A 47 -3.38 28.15 7.87
N LEU A 48 -2.41 28.10 6.96
CA LEU A 48 -1.94 26.86 6.35
C LEU A 48 -1.34 25.90 7.38
N LEU A 49 -0.60 26.41 8.36
CA LEU A 49 -0.04 25.60 9.44
C LEU A 49 -1.11 25.05 10.39
N VAL A 50 -2.14 25.79 10.70
CA VAL A 50 -3.16 25.36 11.68
C VAL A 50 -4.26 24.53 11.03
N GLU A 51 -4.75 24.92 9.86
CA GLU A 51 -5.88 24.27 9.20
C GLU A 51 -5.46 23.22 8.16
N VAL A 52 -4.31 23.42 7.51
CA VAL A 52 -3.86 22.51 6.44
C VAL A 52 -2.82 21.52 6.94
N ALA A 53 -1.97 21.92 7.91
CA ALA A 53 -0.94 21.01 8.43
C ALA A 53 -1.51 19.78 9.15
N PRO A 54 -2.63 19.81 9.90
CA PRO A 54 -3.25 18.59 10.39
C PRO A 54 -3.78 17.69 9.28
N ASP A 55 -4.21 18.28 8.16
CA ASP A 55 -4.60 17.56 6.94
C ASP A 55 -3.44 17.35 5.96
N ALA A 56 -2.31 17.92 6.23
CA ALA A 56 -1.04 17.73 5.48
C ALA A 56 -0.46 16.29 5.59
N ARG A 57 -1.25 15.33 6.07
CA ARG A 57 -1.13 13.91 5.68
C ARG A 57 -1.07 13.75 4.15
N LEU A 58 -1.48 14.78 3.38
CA LEU A 58 -1.24 14.90 1.93
C LEU A 58 0.23 15.14 1.57
N LEU A 59 0.92 15.96 2.35
CA LEU A 59 2.36 16.18 2.25
C LEU A 59 3.14 15.07 2.96
N GLY A 60 2.56 14.43 3.99
CA GLY A 60 3.13 13.30 4.69
C GLY A 60 3.54 12.15 3.77
N GLY A 61 2.81 11.90 2.69
CA GLY A 61 3.18 10.90 1.68
C GLY A 61 4.47 11.25 0.92
N ILE A 62 4.71 12.53 0.66
CA ILE A 62 5.95 13.02 0.00
C ILE A 62 7.11 12.95 0.99
N PHE A 63 6.92 13.45 2.21
CA PHE A 63 7.94 13.41 3.27
C PHE A 63 8.23 11.99 3.75
N GLN A 64 7.23 11.10 3.83
CA GLN A 64 7.43 9.68 4.13
C GLN A 64 8.27 8.98 3.06
N GLY A 65 8.10 9.31 1.79
CA GLY A 65 8.94 8.78 0.71
C GLY A 65 10.40 9.21 0.83
N PHE A 66 10.66 10.46 1.19
CA PHE A 66 12.03 10.94 1.45
C PHE A 66 12.64 10.26 2.69
N GLY A 67 11.88 10.15 3.78
CA GLY A 67 12.33 9.47 5.00
C GLY A 67 12.65 7.99 4.75
N ARG A 68 11.84 7.28 3.96
CA ARG A 68 12.09 5.88 3.61
C ARG A 68 13.36 5.70 2.79
N ARG A 69 13.60 6.52 1.78
CA ARG A 69 14.80 6.44 0.95
C ARG A 69 16.06 6.69 1.76
N SER A 70 16.04 7.68 2.65
CA SER A 70 17.12 7.94 3.58
C SER A 70 17.34 6.76 4.54
N ARG A 71 16.25 6.13 5.02
CA ARG A 71 16.34 4.94 5.89
C ARG A 71 16.90 3.73 5.13
N ILE A 72 16.50 3.53 3.86
CA ILE A 72 17.06 2.47 3.01
C ILE A 72 18.58 2.67 2.87
N GLN A 73 19.04 3.86 2.51
CA GLN A 73 20.47 4.13 2.38
C GLN A 73 21.25 3.90 3.69
N LYS A 74 20.68 4.38 4.80
CA LYS A 74 21.29 4.15 6.12
C LYS A 74 21.37 2.66 6.45
N LEU A 75 20.30 1.90 6.17
CA LEU A 75 20.23 0.48 6.45
C LEU A 75 21.18 -0.33 5.56
N GLU A 76 21.36 0.06 4.29
CA GLU A 76 22.35 -0.52 3.39
C GLU A 76 23.78 -0.36 3.94
N MET A 77 24.09 0.80 4.56
CA MET A 77 25.37 1.00 5.24
C MET A 77 25.48 0.19 6.53
N GLU A 78 24.42 0.15 7.36
CA GLU A 78 24.39 -0.65 8.58
C GLU A 78 24.59 -2.15 8.31
N ILE A 79 24.08 -2.66 7.20
CA ILE A 79 24.22 -4.07 6.80
C ILE A 79 25.67 -4.41 6.44
N LEU A 80 26.46 -3.46 5.94
CA LEU A 80 27.89 -3.70 5.68
C LEU A 80 28.66 -4.03 6.96
N ASP A 81 28.30 -3.36 8.06
CA ASP A 81 28.94 -3.58 9.36
C ASP A 81 28.29 -4.71 10.16
N ASN A 82 26.96 -4.85 10.04
CA ASN A 82 26.16 -5.83 10.77
C ASN A 82 25.09 -6.48 9.89
N PRO A 83 25.43 -7.56 9.16
CA PRO A 83 24.51 -8.28 8.27
C PRO A 83 23.53 -9.16 9.04
N SER A 84 22.67 -8.55 9.87
CA SER A 84 21.69 -9.28 10.68
C SER A 84 20.40 -9.58 9.92
N ALA A 85 19.71 -10.66 10.30
CA ALA A 85 18.43 -11.04 9.71
C ALA A 85 17.40 -9.91 9.80
N GLY A 86 17.33 -9.21 10.96
CA GLY A 86 16.40 -8.09 11.16
C GLY A 86 16.68 -6.90 10.24
N ASN A 87 17.97 -6.57 10.01
CA ASN A 87 18.34 -5.49 9.09
C ASN A 87 17.94 -5.81 7.64
N TYR A 88 18.13 -7.05 7.20
CA TYR A 88 17.69 -7.49 5.88
C TYR A 88 16.16 -7.52 5.77
N GLU A 89 15.46 -7.94 6.81
CA GLU A 89 13.99 -7.95 6.83
C GLU A 89 13.43 -6.52 6.72
N GLU A 90 13.93 -5.58 7.54
CA GLU A 90 13.55 -4.15 7.45
C GLU A 90 13.85 -3.57 6.06
N LEU A 91 15.02 -3.90 5.49
CA LEU A 91 15.36 -3.48 4.13
C LEU A 91 14.39 -4.04 3.10
N GLY A 92 13.98 -5.30 3.26
CA GLY A 92 12.96 -5.94 2.43
C GLY A 92 11.62 -5.24 2.49
N GLU A 93 11.14 -4.92 3.68
CA GLU A 93 9.87 -4.21 3.90
C GLU A 93 9.88 -2.81 3.27
N LEU A 94 10.92 -2.03 3.51
CA LEU A 94 11.05 -0.68 2.95
C LEU A 94 11.10 -0.70 1.41
N ASN A 95 11.83 -1.65 0.82
CA ASN A 95 11.87 -1.82 -0.64
C ASN A 95 10.50 -2.28 -1.19
N LEU A 96 9.77 -3.15 -0.47
CA LEU A 96 8.43 -3.58 -0.85
C LEU A 96 7.44 -2.41 -0.86
N GLU A 97 7.49 -1.53 0.15
CA GLU A 97 6.69 -0.31 0.21
C GLU A 97 7.01 0.67 -0.94
N GLU A 98 8.28 0.79 -1.31
CA GLU A 98 8.73 1.60 -2.46
C GLU A 98 8.51 0.89 -3.82
N LYS A 99 7.90 -0.32 -3.81
CA LYS A 99 7.66 -1.16 -4.99
C LYS A 99 8.94 -1.58 -5.74
N ARG A 100 10.05 -1.60 -5.05
CA ARG A 100 11.33 -2.13 -5.53
C ARG A 100 11.36 -3.64 -5.32
N TYR A 101 10.48 -4.34 -6.03
CA TYR A 101 10.19 -5.75 -5.76
C TYR A 101 11.39 -6.68 -5.90
N ALA A 102 12.31 -6.42 -6.84
CA ALA A 102 13.51 -7.23 -6.99
C ALA A 102 14.44 -7.10 -5.78
N GLN A 103 14.70 -5.85 -5.34
CA GLN A 103 15.51 -5.58 -4.15
C GLN A 103 14.85 -6.11 -2.87
N ALA A 104 13.53 -5.96 -2.76
CA ALA A 104 12.78 -6.51 -1.64
C ALA A 104 12.92 -8.03 -1.56
N ARG A 105 12.76 -8.74 -2.68
CA ARG A 105 12.91 -10.21 -2.76
C ARG A 105 14.30 -10.66 -2.34
N GLU A 106 15.34 -9.96 -2.81
CA GLU A 106 16.72 -10.27 -2.45
C GLU A 106 16.98 -10.05 -0.96
N ALA A 107 16.52 -8.92 -0.40
CA ALA A 107 16.69 -8.62 1.01
C ALA A 107 15.98 -9.65 1.90
N PHE A 108 14.73 -10.03 1.59
CA PHE A 108 14.04 -11.09 2.32
C PHE A 108 14.74 -12.46 2.17
N ALA A 109 15.34 -12.79 1.02
CA ALA A 109 16.10 -14.01 0.85
C ALA A 109 17.32 -14.05 1.79
N LYS A 110 18.07 -12.94 1.86
CA LYS A 110 19.20 -12.80 2.79
C LYS A 110 18.76 -12.86 4.26
N ALA A 111 17.60 -12.29 4.60
CA ALA A 111 17.03 -12.41 5.93
C ALA A 111 16.74 -13.87 6.30
N ILE A 112 16.15 -14.64 5.39
CA ILE A 112 15.84 -16.07 5.58
C ILE A 112 17.15 -16.87 5.79
N GLU A 113 18.18 -16.62 4.97
CA GLU A 113 19.50 -17.26 5.16
C GLU A 113 20.09 -16.94 6.55
N ALA A 114 20.05 -15.67 6.94
CA ALA A 114 20.59 -15.23 8.23
C ALA A 114 19.81 -15.81 9.42
N TYR A 115 18.48 -15.98 9.31
CA TYR A 115 17.68 -16.69 10.30
C TYR A 115 18.06 -18.19 10.36
N GLY A 116 18.24 -18.82 9.21
CA GLY A 116 18.66 -20.23 9.13
C GLY A 116 20.05 -20.51 9.68
N ALA A 117 20.99 -19.55 9.58
CA ALA A 117 22.34 -19.64 10.13
C ALA A 117 22.38 -19.50 11.67
N ARG A 118 21.36 -18.91 12.29
CA ARG A 118 21.24 -18.82 13.75
C ARG A 118 20.87 -20.19 14.33
N LYS A 119 21.84 -20.92 14.82
CA LYS A 119 21.62 -22.19 15.53
C LYS A 119 20.70 -21.96 16.76
N GLY A 120 19.46 -22.37 16.66
CA GLY A 120 18.63 -22.73 17.82
C GLY A 120 17.52 -21.78 18.25
N ASN A 121 17.37 -20.55 17.76
CA ASN A 121 16.40 -19.59 18.35
C ASN A 121 15.59 -18.72 17.37
N ALA A 122 15.50 -19.01 16.09
CA ALA A 122 14.51 -18.35 15.26
C ALA A 122 13.16 -19.03 15.51
N SER A 123 12.20 -18.31 16.10
CA SER A 123 10.82 -18.79 16.18
C SER A 123 10.29 -19.01 14.76
N ALA A 124 9.54 -20.09 14.57
CA ALA A 124 8.87 -20.33 13.29
C ALA A 124 7.98 -19.13 12.88
N THR A 125 7.49 -18.37 13.86
CA THR A 125 6.69 -17.16 13.66
C THR A 125 7.50 -15.99 13.11
N ASP A 126 8.77 -15.82 13.57
CA ASP A 126 9.62 -14.69 13.12
C ASP A 126 9.97 -14.81 11.65
N THR A 127 10.21 -16.05 11.18
CA THR A 127 10.53 -16.30 9.77
C THR A 127 9.30 -16.24 8.85
N LEU A 128 8.08 -16.39 9.40
CA LEU A 128 6.85 -16.43 8.61
C LEU A 128 6.58 -15.09 7.90
N HIS A 129 6.78 -13.97 8.59
CA HIS A 129 6.65 -12.63 8.01
C HIS A 129 7.66 -12.40 6.90
N THR A 130 8.87 -12.89 7.06
CA THR A 130 9.95 -12.77 6.06
C THR A 130 9.62 -13.57 4.79
N TYR A 131 9.14 -14.81 4.91
CA TYR A 131 8.65 -15.61 3.78
C TYR A 131 7.48 -14.92 3.07
N TYR A 132 6.51 -14.42 3.85
CA TYR A 132 5.38 -13.69 3.28
C TYR A 132 5.80 -12.40 2.56
N GLY A 133 6.78 -11.66 3.09
CA GLY A 133 7.40 -10.49 2.44
C GLY A 133 8.04 -10.85 1.10
N ARG A 134 8.80 -11.96 1.06
CA ARG A 134 9.42 -12.47 -0.16
C ARG A 134 8.37 -12.88 -1.20
N ALA A 135 7.31 -13.57 -0.78
CA ALA A 135 6.18 -13.91 -1.64
C ALA A 135 5.49 -12.68 -2.23
N LYS A 136 5.19 -11.67 -1.42
CA LYS A 136 4.61 -10.40 -1.91
C LYS A 136 5.52 -9.72 -2.94
N SER A 137 6.83 -9.81 -2.74
CA SER A 137 7.82 -9.27 -3.67
C SER A 137 7.80 -10.04 -5.01
N ALA A 138 7.72 -11.37 -4.98
CA ALA A 138 7.58 -12.22 -6.15
C ALA A 138 6.27 -11.92 -6.90
N LEU A 139 5.14 -11.79 -6.19
CA LEU A 139 3.86 -11.38 -6.79
C LEU A 139 3.94 -9.99 -7.46
N GLY A 140 4.67 -9.05 -6.85
CA GLY A 140 4.92 -7.74 -7.42
C GLY A 140 5.69 -7.76 -8.73
N LEU A 141 6.53 -8.77 -8.93
CA LEU A 141 7.27 -9.06 -10.17
C LEU A 141 6.45 -9.88 -11.18
N GLY A 142 5.26 -10.38 -10.81
CA GLY A 142 4.48 -11.32 -11.62
C GLY A 142 4.98 -12.76 -11.57
N ASP A 143 5.92 -13.07 -10.69
CA ASP A 143 6.49 -14.40 -10.49
C ASP A 143 5.62 -15.21 -9.51
N TYR A 144 4.47 -15.65 -10.01
CA TYR A 144 3.48 -16.39 -9.20
C TYR A 144 4.02 -17.76 -8.77
N VAL A 145 4.81 -18.42 -9.61
CA VAL A 145 5.39 -19.74 -9.31
C VAL A 145 6.29 -19.67 -8.08
N SER A 146 7.21 -18.72 -8.04
CA SER A 146 8.11 -18.52 -6.89
C SER A 146 7.41 -18.06 -5.63
N ALA A 147 6.23 -17.40 -5.74
CA ALA A 147 5.47 -16.94 -4.60
C ALA A 147 4.74 -18.07 -3.86
N ILE A 148 4.31 -19.12 -4.56
CA ILE A 148 3.48 -20.20 -4.01
C ILE A 148 4.08 -20.86 -2.77
N PRO A 149 5.31 -21.37 -2.74
CA PRO A 149 5.84 -22.10 -1.59
C PRO A 149 5.91 -21.24 -0.33
N ASP A 150 6.18 -19.93 -0.47
CA ASP A 150 6.23 -19.01 0.66
C ASP A 150 4.83 -18.65 1.18
N LEU A 151 3.86 -18.49 0.27
CA LEU A 151 2.45 -18.28 0.62
C LEU A 151 1.85 -19.52 1.27
N GLU A 152 2.21 -20.72 0.81
CA GLU A 152 1.80 -21.97 1.45
C GLU A 152 2.29 -22.05 2.90
N ARG A 153 3.57 -21.70 3.14
CA ARG A 153 4.12 -21.65 4.50
C ARG A 153 3.29 -20.73 5.39
N ALA A 154 2.95 -19.52 4.89
CA ALA A 154 2.17 -18.55 5.66
C ALA A 154 0.73 -19.04 5.91
N ALA A 155 0.04 -19.48 4.86
CA ALA A 155 -1.38 -19.85 4.95
C ALA A 155 -1.61 -21.21 5.63
N CYS A 156 -0.65 -22.17 5.53
CA CYS A 156 -0.72 -23.44 6.24
C CYS A 156 -0.38 -23.32 7.73
N ALA A 157 0.54 -22.40 8.09
CA ALA A 157 0.86 -22.13 9.48
C ALA A 157 -0.33 -21.47 10.21
N ASP A 158 -0.96 -20.49 9.58
CA ASP A 158 -2.20 -19.87 10.06
C ASP A 158 -3.02 -19.36 8.86
N VAL A 159 -4.16 -19.98 8.63
CA VAL A 159 -5.09 -19.56 7.57
C VAL A 159 -5.59 -18.12 7.76
N LYS A 160 -5.60 -17.61 9.01
CA LYS A 160 -5.99 -16.23 9.37
C LYS A 160 -4.87 -15.22 9.17
N PHE A 161 -3.68 -15.70 8.79
CA PHE A 161 -2.50 -14.84 8.64
C PHE A 161 -2.81 -13.64 7.74
N ASP A 162 -2.42 -12.45 8.21
CA ASP A 162 -2.74 -11.16 7.57
C ASP A 162 -4.24 -11.03 7.21
N TYR A 163 -5.12 -11.40 8.17
CA TYR A 163 -6.58 -11.34 7.99
C TYR A 163 -7.06 -12.12 6.75
N TYR A 164 -6.60 -13.36 6.59
CA TYR A 164 -6.86 -14.25 5.44
C TYR A 164 -6.32 -13.73 4.10
N ARG A 165 -5.50 -12.68 4.11
CA ARG A 165 -4.94 -12.13 2.89
C ARG A 165 -3.93 -13.08 2.26
N ALA A 166 -3.10 -13.75 3.07
CA ALA A 166 -2.16 -14.76 2.57
C ALA A 166 -2.88 -15.87 1.80
N ALA A 167 -4.01 -16.38 2.32
CA ALA A 167 -4.85 -17.35 1.63
C ALA A 167 -5.40 -16.80 0.30
N GLY A 168 -5.86 -15.54 0.29
CA GLY A 168 -6.35 -14.89 -0.94
C GLY A 168 -5.26 -14.70 -2.00
N LEU A 169 -4.04 -14.35 -1.60
CA LEU A 169 -2.88 -14.23 -2.50
C LEU A 169 -2.44 -15.61 -3.03
N LEU A 170 -2.49 -16.64 -2.19
CA LEU A 170 -2.18 -18.00 -2.62
C LEU A 170 -3.21 -18.52 -3.62
N GLY A 171 -4.51 -18.24 -3.39
CA GLY A 171 -5.56 -18.52 -4.36
C GLY A 171 -5.32 -17.83 -5.72
N ASP A 172 -4.92 -16.54 -5.71
CA ASP A 172 -4.58 -15.82 -6.95
C ASP A 172 -3.34 -16.41 -7.64
N ALA A 173 -2.30 -16.76 -6.87
CA ALA A 173 -1.10 -17.36 -7.42
C ALA A 173 -1.40 -18.70 -8.12
N TYR A 174 -2.17 -19.58 -7.48
CA TYR A 174 -2.61 -20.84 -8.10
C TYR A 174 -3.51 -20.61 -9.33
N ALA A 175 -4.40 -19.64 -9.28
CA ALA A 175 -5.23 -19.31 -10.44
C ALA A 175 -4.40 -18.83 -11.64
N ARG A 176 -3.34 -18.05 -11.38
CA ARG A 176 -2.43 -17.54 -12.42
C ARG A 176 -1.50 -18.62 -12.99
N THR A 177 -1.21 -19.66 -12.22
CA THR A 177 -0.41 -20.81 -12.67
C THR A 177 -1.25 -21.94 -13.28
N GLY A 178 -2.58 -21.78 -13.33
CA GLY A 178 -3.49 -22.76 -13.94
C GLY A 178 -3.99 -23.84 -12.99
N GLU A 179 -3.64 -23.81 -11.72
CA GLU A 179 -4.04 -24.80 -10.72
C GLU A 179 -5.41 -24.42 -10.07
N MET A 180 -6.46 -24.49 -10.89
CA MET A 180 -7.77 -23.93 -10.58
C MET A 180 -8.46 -24.57 -9.35
N GLU A 181 -8.27 -25.87 -9.11
CA GLU A 181 -8.84 -26.54 -7.94
C GLU A 181 -8.19 -26.07 -6.64
N LYS A 182 -6.85 -25.92 -6.65
CA LYS A 182 -6.12 -25.37 -5.51
C LYS A 182 -6.50 -23.91 -5.28
N ALA A 183 -6.62 -23.13 -6.35
CA ALA A 183 -7.10 -21.75 -6.26
C ALA A 183 -8.46 -21.66 -5.57
N ALA A 184 -9.42 -22.47 -5.97
CA ALA A 184 -10.75 -22.49 -5.38
C ALA A 184 -10.71 -22.83 -3.87
N ARG A 185 -9.88 -23.83 -3.47
CA ARG A 185 -9.72 -24.20 -2.05
C ARG A 185 -9.19 -23.05 -1.20
N TRP A 186 -8.21 -22.29 -1.70
CA TRP A 186 -7.62 -21.18 -0.95
C TRP A 186 -8.46 -19.91 -0.98
N PHE A 187 -9.23 -19.69 -2.04
CA PHE A 187 -10.19 -18.60 -2.06
C PHE A 187 -11.37 -18.82 -1.10
N ALA A 188 -11.76 -20.06 -0.78
CA ALA A 188 -12.90 -20.34 0.08
C ALA A 188 -12.80 -19.64 1.45
N PRO A 189 -11.76 -19.86 2.29
CA PRO A 189 -11.62 -19.14 3.55
C PRO A 189 -11.36 -17.63 3.33
N ALA A 190 -10.60 -17.25 2.29
CA ALA A 190 -10.30 -15.86 2.01
C ALA A 190 -11.57 -15.06 1.71
N THR A 191 -12.47 -15.56 0.88
CA THR A 191 -13.72 -14.86 0.50
C THR A 191 -14.77 -14.85 1.58
N GLN A 192 -14.71 -15.80 2.51
CA GLN A 192 -15.63 -15.84 3.64
C GLN A 192 -15.30 -14.77 4.70
N TYR A 193 -14.02 -14.51 4.95
CA TYR A 193 -13.58 -13.69 6.06
C TYR A 193 -12.82 -12.42 5.67
N SER A 194 -12.04 -12.46 4.58
CA SER A 194 -11.32 -11.28 4.12
C SER A 194 -12.24 -10.30 3.40
N THR A 195 -12.09 -9.04 3.74
CA THR A 195 -12.82 -7.93 3.08
C THR A 195 -11.88 -6.98 2.36
N THR A 196 -10.64 -7.41 2.10
CA THR A 196 -9.66 -6.56 1.43
C THR A 196 -10.02 -6.38 -0.05
N PRO A 197 -9.91 -5.17 -0.61
CA PRO A 197 -10.17 -4.92 -2.02
C PRO A 197 -9.36 -5.82 -2.96
N GLU A 198 -8.14 -6.18 -2.58
CA GLU A 198 -7.27 -7.10 -3.31
C GLU A 198 -7.90 -8.49 -3.44
N THR A 199 -8.31 -9.09 -2.32
CA THR A 199 -8.94 -10.43 -2.32
C THR A 199 -10.23 -10.43 -3.14
N LEU A 200 -11.08 -9.40 -2.98
CA LEU A 200 -12.33 -9.28 -3.75
C LEU A 200 -12.07 -9.21 -5.26
N TYR A 201 -11.06 -8.43 -5.67
CA TYR A 201 -10.68 -8.33 -7.08
C TYR A 201 -10.12 -9.65 -7.62
N ASN A 202 -9.18 -10.27 -6.90
CA ASN A 202 -8.52 -11.50 -7.34
C ASN A 202 -9.51 -12.65 -7.49
N TYR A 203 -10.46 -12.76 -6.57
CA TYR A 203 -11.52 -13.76 -6.68
C TYR A 203 -12.49 -13.48 -7.83
N ALA A 204 -12.89 -12.24 -8.04
CA ALA A 204 -13.71 -11.87 -9.19
C ALA A 204 -13.01 -12.19 -10.54
N TRP A 205 -11.70 -11.94 -10.61
CA TRP A 205 -10.90 -12.30 -11.76
C TRP A 205 -10.83 -13.82 -11.97
N PHE A 206 -10.63 -14.58 -10.90
CA PHE A 206 -10.65 -16.05 -10.90
C PHE A 206 -11.99 -16.58 -11.43
N LEU A 207 -13.12 -16.11 -10.93
CA LEU A 207 -14.45 -16.51 -11.39
C LEU A 207 -14.65 -16.21 -12.88
N LYS A 208 -14.21 -15.04 -13.35
CA LYS A 208 -14.25 -14.69 -14.78
C LYS A 208 -13.43 -15.68 -15.60
N SER A 209 -12.23 -16.07 -15.15
CA SER A 209 -11.38 -17.05 -15.86
C SER A 209 -12.03 -18.42 -15.97
N GLN A 210 -12.93 -18.76 -15.05
CA GLN A 210 -13.74 -19.98 -15.05
C GLN A 210 -15.03 -19.86 -15.87
N GLY A 211 -15.27 -18.73 -16.56
CA GLY A 211 -16.52 -18.49 -17.28
C GLY A 211 -17.73 -18.14 -16.38
N ARG A 212 -17.55 -18.06 -15.06
CA ARG A 212 -18.60 -17.74 -14.06
C ARG A 212 -18.85 -16.24 -14.03
N THR A 213 -19.33 -15.71 -15.15
CA THR A 213 -19.40 -14.26 -15.42
C THR A 213 -20.34 -13.52 -14.48
N ASP A 214 -21.49 -14.12 -14.14
CA ASP A 214 -22.48 -13.47 -13.27
C ASP A 214 -21.96 -13.36 -11.83
N GLU A 215 -21.37 -14.42 -11.31
CA GLU A 215 -20.72 -14.39 -9.99
C GLU A 215 -19.53 -13.40 -9.96
N ALA A 216 -18.71 -13.39 -11.00
CA ALA A 216 -17.64 -12.40 -11.12
C ALA A 216 -18.18 -10.96 -11.05
N ARG A 217 -19.33 -10.69 -11.68
CA ARG A 217 -20.00 -9.38 -11.64
C ARG A 217 -20.46 -9.02 -10.23
N GLU A 218 -21.01 -9.98 -9.48
CA GLU A 218 -21.38 -9.76 -8.07
C GLU A 218 -20.18 -9.36 -7.22
N TRP A 219 -19.05 -10.08 -7.35
CA TRP A 219 -17.85 -9.79 -6.59
C TRP A 219 -17.22 -8.45 -6.95
N VAL A 220 -17.22 -8.06 -8.22
CA VAL A 220 -16.81 -6.72 -8.64
C VAL A 220 -17.73 -5.65 -8.02
N ASN A 221 -19.04 -5.88 -7.97
CA ASN A 221 -19.96 -4.94 -7.34
C ASN A 221 -19.70 -4.82 -5.82
N ARG A 222 -19.42 -5.93 -5.13
CA ARG A 222 -18.98 -5.93 -3.70
C ARG A 222 -17.70 -5.11 -3.52
N LEU A 223 -16.70 -5.30 -4.39
CA LEU A 223 -15.47 -4.49 -4.40
C LEU A 223 -15.79 -2.99 -4.54
N MET A 224 -16.65 -2.63 -5.49
CA MET A 224 -16.99 -1.22 -5.72
C MET A 224 -17.81 -0.61 -4.59
N ALA A 225 -18.70 -1.40 -3.94
CA ALA A 225 -19.44 -0.98 -2.75
C ALA A 225 -18.49 -0.73 -1.57
N LYS A 226 -17.48 -1.60 -1.39
CA LYS A 226 -16.47 -1.46 -0.33
C LYS A 226 -15.77 -0.11 -0.35
N LYS A 227 -15.54 0.47 -1.54
CA LYS A 227 -14.94 1.80 -1.67
C LYS A 227 -15.67 2.87 -0.87
N ARG A 228 -17.01 2.78 -0.78
CA ARG A 228 -17.83 3.79 -0.09
C ARG A 228 -17.71 3.71 1.43
N THR A 229 -17.36 2.54 1.96
CA THR A 229 -17.27 2.28 3.42
C THR A 229 -15.85 2.50 3.97
N LEU A 230 -14.84 2.58 3.10
CA LEU A 230 -13.45 2.78 3.52
C LEU A 230 -13.16 4.23 3.86
N PRO A 231 -12.38 4.50 4.92
CA PRO A 231 -11.82 5.82 5.19
C PRO A 231 -11.01 6.36 3.99
N GLY A 232 -10.99 7.69 3.81
CA GLY A 232 -10.35 8.32 2.65
C GLY A 232 -8.88 7.94 2.43
N TYR A 233 -8.12 7.73 3.52
CA TYR A 233 -6.73 7.31 3.42
C TYR A 233 -6.60 5.88 2.86
N MET A 234 -7.46 4.95 3.29
CA MET A 234 -7.49 3.58 2.76
C MET A 234 -7.95 3.54 1.31
N GLN A 235 -8.92 4.39 0.91
CA GLN A 235 -9.32 4.49 -0.49
C GLN A 235 -8.15 4.87 -1.41
N ARG A 236 -7.17 5.65 -0.90
CA ARG A 236 -5.96 6.01 -1.65
C ARG A 236 -5.00 4.84 -1.77
N VAL A 237 -4.77 4.12 -0.68
CA VAL A 237 -3.90 2.92 -0.64
C VAL A 237 -4.46 1.85 -1.58
N GLU A 238 -5.77 1.59 -1.50
CA GLU A 238 -6.48 0.55 -2.25
C GLU A 238 -6.89 0.99 -3.67
N ARG A 239 -6.54 2.21 -4.08
CA ARG A 239 -6.89 2.77 -5.40
C ARG A 239 -6.52 1.87 -6.59
N PRO A 240 -5.38 1.16 -6.59
CA PRO A 240 -5.04 0.25 -7.68
C PRO A 240 -6.10 -0.84 -7.90
N TRP A 241 -6.61 -1.43 -6.82
CA TRP A 241 -7.61 -2.50 -6.88
C TRP A 241 -8.97 -1.99 -7.37
N PHE A 242 -9.37 -0.80 -6.94
CA PHE A 242 -10.60 -0.16 -7.46
C PHE A 242 -10.49 0.19 -8.95
N ARG A 243 -9.31 0.58 -9.43
CA ARG A 243 -9.07 0.79 -10.87
C ARG A 243 -9.19 -0.51 -11.65
N LYS A 244 -8.49 -1.56 -11.22
CA LYS A 244 -8.57 -2.89 -11.80
C LYS A 244 -10.01 -3.42 -11.80
N GLY A 245 -10.72 -3.27 -10.67
CA GLY A 245 -12.14 -3.66 -10.55
C GLY A 245 -13.05 -2.91 -11.52
N LYS A 246 -12.83 -1.60 -11.74
CA LYS A 246 -13.60 -0.83 -12.72
C LYS A 246 -13.37 -1.32 -14.16
N THR A 247 -12.13 -1.69 -14.50
CA THR A 247 -11.80 -2.28 -15.81
C THR A 247 -12.48 -3.63 -15.97
N LEU A 248 -12.34 -4.51 -14.97
CA LEU A 248 -12.97 -5.82 -14.98
C LEU A 248 -14.51 -5.72 -15.12
N LYS A 249 -15.14 -4.75 -14.44
CA LYS A 249 -16.58 -4.51 -14.56
C LYS A 249 -16.97 -4.21 -16.00
N LYS A 250 -16.26 -3.32 -16.68
CA LYS A 250 -16.52 -3.00 -18.08
C LYS A 250 -16.38 -4.22 -18.99
N GLU A 251 -15.36 -5.05 -18.77
CA GLU A 251 -15.13 -6.27 -19.54
C GLU A 251 -16.28 -7.29 -19.38
N LEU A 252 -16.89 -7.35 -18.19
CA LEU A 252 -18.01 -8.23 -17.87
C LEU A 252 -19.34 -7.70 -18.44
N GLU A 253 -19.45 -6.40 -18.72
CA GLU A 253 -20.64 -5.77 -19.33
C GLU A 253 -20.64 -5.90 -20.86
N VAL A 254 -19.47 -5.89 -21.51
CA VAL A 254 -19.35 -5.93 -23.00
C VAL A 254 -19.61 -7.34 -23.56
N LYS A 255 -19.54 -8.40 -22.78
CA LYS A 255 -19.78 -9.80 -23.21
C LYS A 255 -21.25 -10.24 -23.10
N LYS A 256 -22.20 -9.30 -23.16
CA LYS A 256 -23.60 -9.55 -23.43
C LYS A 256 -23.85 -9.35 -24.92
#